data_3a8d32490af42c903a9981d129b68b81
#
_entry.id   3a8d32490af42c903a9981d129b68b81
#
_cell.length_a   1.000
_cell.length_b   1.000
_cell.length_c   1.000
_cell.angle_alpha   90.00
_cell.angle_beta   90.00
_cell.angle_gamma   90.00
#
_symmetry.space_group_name_H-M   'P 1'
#
loop_
_entity.id
_entity.type
_entity.pdbx_description
1 polymer ?
#
loop_
_entity_poly.entity_id
_entity_poly.type
_entity_poly.pdbx_seq_one_letter_code
_entity_poly.pdbx_strand_id
1 'polypeptide(L)'
;MTDLRREFGRKAFHMLSLVYWAAFAFFGWPRIVSLMAVWLVVVLAIETARLRVPVLERALAGFFDGMIRESERKHYSGIVHTTTGSLGAMLVASGDPVIVGAAIGSLAFGDAAAALTGKAFGKTKLFGGHKSLEGSLACLAACHAISIAVGARPGAALVAAAAATAVELLPTTGFFNDNLWMPVTVAAVLRLLGAR
;
A
#
# COMPACT_ATOMS: atom_id res chain seq x y z
N MET A 1 -0.73 -20.73 -15.10
CA MET A 1 -1.22 -20.32 -13.76
C MET A 1 -2.47 -19.49 -13.94
N THR A 2 -3.53 -19.74 -13.15
CA THR A 2 -4.73 -18.91 -13.21
C THR A 2 -4.41 -17.49 -12.77
N ASP A 3 -5.10 -16.49 -13.31
CA ASP A 3 -4.91 -15.06 -13.01
C ASP A 3 -5.02 -14.76 -11.49
N LEU A 4 -5.88 -15.51 -10.79
CA LEU A 4 -6.04 -15.42 -9.33
C LEU A 4 -4.77 -15.86 -8.55
N ARG A 5 -4.05 -16.91 -9.01
CA ARG A 5 -2.81 -17.35 -8.35
C ARG A 5 -1.69 -16.31 -8.49
N ARG A 6 -1.57 -15.67 -9.65
CA ARG A 6 -0.60 -14.57 -9.86
C ARG A 6 -0.93 -13.39 -8.95
N GLU A 7 -2.22 -13.04 -8.85
CA GLU A 7 -2.67 -11.97 -7.98
C GLU A 7 -2.36 -12.27 -6.50
N PHE A 8 -2.64 -13.49 -6.06
CA PHE A 8 -2.32 -13.92 -4.70
C PHE A 8 -0.83 -13.80 -4.40
N GLY A 9 0.04 -14.29 -5.29
CA GLY A 9 1.49 -14.17 -5.14
C GLY A 9 1.94 -12.71 -5.03
N ARG A 10 1.39 -11.83 -5.89
CA ARG A 10 1.69 -10.40 -5.86
C ARG A 10 1.25 -9.74 -4.55
N LYS A 11 0.06 -10.10 -4.05
CA LYS A 11 -0.45 -9.55 -2.78
C LYS A 11 0.27 -10.13 -1.56
N ALA A 12 0.70 -11.38 -1.62
CA ALA A 12 1.58 -11.95 -0.60
C ALA A 12 2.92 -11.20 -0.51
N PHE A 13 3.51 -10.86 -1.66
CA PHE A 13 4.71 -10.01 -1.70
C PHE A 13 4.42 -8.59 -1.19
N HIS A 14 3.26 -8.04 -1.50
CA HIS A 14 2.83 -6.73 -1.01
C HIS A 14 2.69 -6.69 0.53
N MET A 15 2.38 -7.82 1.18
CA MET A 15 2.38 -7.94 2.64
C MET A 15 3.75 -7.64 3.28
N LEU A 16 4.86 -7.67 2.52
CA LEU A 16 6.16 -7.26 3.02
C LEU A 16 6.18 -5.77 3.45
N SER A 17 5.21 -4.97 3.01
CA SER A 17 5.02 -3.61 3.55
C SER A 17 4.83 -3.57 5.06
N LEU A 18 4.33 -4.65 5.67
CA LEU A 18 4.22 -4.79 7.13
C LEU A 18 5.59 -4.74 7.84
N VAL A 19 6.68 -5.03 7.13
CA VAL A 19 8.04 -4.86 7.66
C VAL A 19 8.30 -3.40 8.05
N TYR A 20 7.71 -2.43 7.34
CA TYR A 20 7.82 -1.02 7.69
C TYR A 20 7.11 -0.69 9.01
N TRP A 21 5.96 -1.33 9.27
CA TRP A 21 5.27 -1.20 10.54
C TRP A 21 6.06 -1.87 11.68
N ALA A 22 6.58 -3.08 11.45
CA ALA A 22 7.46 -3.76 12.42
C ALA A 22 8.72 -2.93 12.71
N ALA A 23 9.34 -2.35 11.68
CA ALA A 23 10.48 -1.46 11.84
C ALA A 23 10.12 -0.21 12.65
N PHE A 24 8.95 0.40 12.41
CA PHE A 24 8.46 1.50 13.24
C PHE A 24 8.30 1.09 14.71
N ALA A 25 7.72 -0.08 14.98
CA ALA A 25 7.55 -0.58 16.34
C ALA A 25 8.89 -0.85 17.04
N PHE A 26 9.91 -1.30 16.31
CA PHE A 26 11.22 -1.65 16.84
C PHE A 26 12.12 -0.43 17.06
N PHE A 27 12.24 0.46 16.07
CA PHE A 27 13.18 1.60 16.11
C PHE A 27 12.58 2.85 16.76
N GLY A 28 11.25 2.99 16.73
CA GLY A 28 10.51 4.11 17.29
C GLY A 28 10.71 5.44 16.55
N TRP A 29 9.88 6.41 16.92
CA TRP A 29 9.99 7.79 16.45
C TRP A 29 11.06 8.55 17.25
N PRO A 30 11.87 9.46 16.65
CA PRO A 30 11.92 9.80 15.21
C PRO A 30 12.93 8.98 14.39
N ARG A 31 13.66 8.03 15.00
CA ARG A 31 14.73 7.26 14.34
C ARG A 31 14.27 6.56 13.06
N ILE A 32 13.06 5.98 13.08
CA ILE A 32 12.53 5.25 11.94
C ILE A 32 12.42 6.13 10.69
N VAL A 33 12.13 7.43 10.84
CA VAL A 33 12.02 8.35 9.70
C VAL A 33 13.36 8.48 8.97
N SER A 34 14.45 8.65 9.71
CA SER A 34 15.80 8.72 9.12
C SER A 34 16.18 7.42 8.43
N LEU A 35 15.88 6.27 9.05
CA LEU A 35 16.14 4.95 8.46
C LEU A 35 15.30 4.73 7.19
N MET A 36 14.03 5.09 7.20
CA MET A 36 13.16 5.00 6.05
C MET A 36 13.57 5.97 4.92
N ALA A 37 14.06 7.16 5.25
CA ALA A 37 14.59 8.09 4.27
C ALA A 37 15.85 7.52 3.58
N VAL A 38 16.78 6.96 4.34
CA VAL A 38 17.97 6.28 3.79
C VAL A 38 17.54 5.08 2.94
N TRP A 39 16.60 4.26 3.42
CA TRP A 39 16.06 3.13 2.68
C TRP A 39 15.40 3.57 1.36
N LEU A 40 14.64 4.66 1.37
CA LEU A 40 14.04 5.21 0.15
C LEU A 40 15.10 5.63 -0.87
N VAL A 41 16.22 6.24 -0.43
CA VAL A 41 17.33 6.57 -1.32
C VAL A 41 17.93 5.30 -1.94
N VAL A 42 18.12 4.24 -1.15
CA VAL A 42 18.63 2.95 -1.66
C VAL A 42 17.67 2.35 -2.68
N VAL A 43 16.36 2.32 -2.37
CA VAL A 43 15.33 1.82 -3.30
C VAL A 43 15.32 2.62 -4.59
N LEU A 44 15.38 3.95 -4.53
CA LEU A 44 15.44 4.81 -5.71
C LEU A 44 16.71 4.59 -6.54
N ALA A 45 17.86 4.38 -5.89
CA ALA A 45 19.11 4.09 -6.58
C ALA A 45 19.03 2.74 -7.34
N ILE A 46 18.53 1.68 -6.68
CA ILE A 46 18.33 0.36 -7.29
C ILE A 46 17.35 0.45 -8.47
N GLU A 47 16.22 1.09 -8.29
CA GLU A 47 15.19 1.22 -9.33
C GLU A 47 15.67 2.09 -10.51
N THR A 48 16.43 3.16 -10.22
CA THR A 48 17.04 3.98 -11.28
C THR A 48 18.09 3.18 -12.06
N ALA A 49 18.91 2.38 -11.38
CA ALA A 49 19.85 1.48 -12.03
C ALA A 49 19.13 0.42 -12.87
N ARG A 50 18.06 -0.19 -12.36
CA ARG A 50 17.21 -1.13 -13.12
C ARG A 50 16.68 -0.51 -14.41
N LEU A 51 16.21 0.71 -14.36
CA LEU A 51 15.65 1.39 -15.53
C LEU A 51 16.70 1.81 -16.57
N ARG A 52 17.98 1.94 -16.16
CA ARG A 52 19.08 2.39 -17.04
C ARG A 52 19.96 1.27 -17.53
N VAL A 53 20.02 0.13 -16.84
CA VAL A 53 20.95 -0.96 -17.12
C VAL A 53 20.17 -2.21 -17.56
N PRO A 54 20.14 -2.56 -18.87
CA PRO A 54 19.34 -3.67 -19.39
C PRO A 54 19.71 -5.05 -18.81
N VAL A 55 20.95 -5.24 -18.37
CA VAL A 55 21.38 -6.50 -17.72
C VAL A 55 20.73 -6.63 -16.35
N LEU A 56 20.67 -5.55 -15.58
CA LEU A 56 20.04 -5.53 -14.25
C LEU A 56 18.51 -5.69 -14.36
N GLU A 57 17.89 -5.06 -15.36
CA GLU A 57 16.45 -5.24 -15.63
C GLU A 57 16.13 -6.71 -15.89
N ARG A 58 16.89 -7.39 -16.74
CA ARG A 58 16.69 -8.82 -17.06
C ARG A 58 16.93 -9.73 -15.86
N ALA A 59 17.96 -9.46 -15.05
CA ALA A 59 18.26 -10.25 -13.86
C ALA A 59 17.15 -10.13 -12.82
N LEU A 60 16.68 -8.92 -12.55
CA LEU A 60 15.59 -8.68 -11.60
C LEU A 60 14.24 -9.18 -12.12
N ALA A 61 13.95 -9.00 -13.42
CA ALA A 61 12.75 -9.55 -14.04
C ALA A 61 12.68 -11.07 -13.92
N GLY A 62 13.81 -11.78 -14.08
CA GLY A 62 13.88 -13.23 -13.90
C GLY A 62 13.67 -13.68 -12.47
N PHE A 63 14.17 -12.92 -11.49
CA PHE A 63 14.00 -13.23 -10.07
C PHE A 63 12.56 -12.95 -9.57
N PHE A 64 11.93 -11.88 -10.08
CA PHE A 64 10.58 -11.45 -9.71
C PHE A 64 9.54 -11.81 -10.80
N ASP A 65 9.74 -12.91 -11.53
CA ASP A 65 8.84 -13.27 -12.62
C ASP A 65 7.38 -13.42 -12.14
N GLY A 66 6.50 -12.69 -12.82
CA GLY A 66 5.07 -12.63 -12.50
C GLY A 66 4.70 -11.69 -11.34
N MET A 67 5.65 -11.06 -10.64
CA MET A 67 5.38 -10.10 -9.55
C MET A 67 5.40 -8.64 -10.03
N ILE A 68 6.24 -8.32 -11.02
CA ILE A 68 6.32 -6.98 -11.62
C ILE A 68 5.25 -6.88 -12.72
N ARG A 69 4.43 -5.83 -12.68
CA ARG A 69 3.47 -5.53 -13.75
C ARG A 69 4.23 -5.13 -15.03
N GLU A 70 3.71 -5.49 -16.19
CA GLU A 70 4.30 -5.04 -17.46
C GLU A 70 4.38 -3.51 -17.57
N SER A 71 3.39 -2.81 -17.01
CA SER A 71 3.40 -1.35 -16.89
C SER A 71 4.54 -0.80 -16.04
N GLU A 72 5.07 -1.57 -15.09
CA GLU A 72 6.17 -1.18 -14.20
C GLU A 72 7.55 -1.44 -14.81
N ARG A 73 7.65 -2.17 -15.93
CA ARG A 73 8.94 -2.42 -16.59
C ARG A 73 9.63 -1.14 -17.06
N LYS A 74 8.87 -0.14 -17.45
CA LYS A 74 9.35 1.17 -17.92
C LYS A 74 9.23 2.30 -16.91
N HIS A 75 8.70 2.01 -15.72
CA HIS A 75 8.47 2.97 -14.66
C HIS A 75 9.00 2.44 -13.33
N TYR A 76 9.02 3.29 -12.31
CA TYR A 76 9.31 2.87 -10.94
C TYR A 76 8.29 1.81 -10.48
N SER A 77 8.79 0.78 -9.82
CA SER A 77 7.95 -0.33 -9.34
C SER A 77 7.15 0.04 -8.08
N GLY A 78 6.21 -0.82 -7.72
CA GLY A 78 5.37 -0.63 -6.53
C GLY A 78 6.15 -0.41 -5.24
N ILE A 79 7.40 -0.94 -5.12
CA ILE A 79 8.22 -0.77 -3.91
C ILE A 79 8.57 0.71 -3.64
N VAL A 80 8.83 1.51 -4.68
CA VAL A 80 9.10 2.96 -4.52
C VAL A 80 7.87 3.63 -3.93
N HIS A 81 6.68 3.37 -4.49
CA HIS A 81 5.43 3.97 -4.04
C HIS A 81 5.07 3.52 -2.62
N THR A 82 5.20 2.22 -2.31
CA THR A 82 4.96 1.65 -0.98
C THR A 82 5.90 2.25 0.07
N THR A 83 7.20 2.37 -0.25
CA THR A 83 8.19 2.96 0.66
C THR A 83 7.91 4.44 0.90
N THR A 84 7.64 5.20 -0.17
CA THR A 84 7.32 6.63 -0.08
C THR A 84 6.03 6.87 0.69
N GLY A 85 4.98 6.08 0.41
CA GLY A 85 3.70 6.17 1.10
C GLY A 85 3.80 5.83 2.58
N SER A 86 4.56 4.78 2.93
CA SER A 86 4.78 4.40 4.33
C SER A 86 5.58 5.46 5.09
N LEU A 87 6.63 6.02 4.48
CA LEU A 87 7.37 7.13 5.06
C LEU A 87 6.49 8.38 5.24
N GLY A 88 5.69 8.73 4.21
CA GLY A 88 4.72 9.83 4.28
C GLY A 88 3.71 9.65 5.40
N ALA A 89 3.16 8.44 5.55
CA ALA A 89 2.25 8.10 6.64
C ALA A 89 2.91 8.25 8.03
N MET A 90 4.17 7.79 8.19
CA MET A 90 4.92 7.95 9.44
C MET A 90 5.17 9.43 9.77
N LEU A 91 5.48 10.26 8.77
CA LEU A 91 5.64 11.71 8.95
C LEU A 91 4.34 12.37 9.40
N VAL A 92 3.22 12.07 8.74
CA VAL A 92 1.89 12.58 9.09
C VAL A 92 1.48 12.10 10.49
N ALA A 93 1.73 10.84 10.82
CA ALA A 93 1.42 10.27 12.13
C ALA A 93 2.20 10.92 13.28
N SER A 94 3.38 11.52 13.01
CA SER A 94 4.24 12.17 14.00
C SER A 94 4.51 11.28 15.23
N GLY A 95 4.73 9.99 15.01
CA GLY A 95 5.04 9.02 16.04
C GLY A 95 3.85 8.32 16.70
N ASP A 96 2.60 8.62 16.31
CA ASP A 96 1.44 7.89 16.83
C ASP A 96 1.37 6.46 16.26
N PRO A 97 1.53 5.41 17.10
CA PRO A 97 1.57 4.04 16.63
C PRO A 97 0.22 3.53 16.10
N VAL A 98 -0.90 4.08 16.58
CA VAL A 98 -2.23 3.73 16.07
C VAL A 98 -2.38 4.21 14.64
N ILE A 99 -1.97 5.44 14.36
CA ILE A 99 -2.05 6.02 13.01
C ILE A 99 -1.12 5.27 12.05
N VAL A 100 0.13 4.98 12.45
CA VAL A 100 1.08 4.24 11.62
C VAL A 100 0.57 2.83 11.33
N GLY A 101 0.10 2.12 12.36
CA GLY A 101 -0.44 0.77 12.22
C GLY A 101 -1.68 0.72 11.33
N ALA A 102 -2.62 1.65 11.50
CA ALA A 102 -3.81 1.75 10.65
C ALA A 102 -3.44 2.05 9.19
N ALA A 103 -2.50 2.99 8.96
CA ALA A 103 -2.11 3.41 7.62
C ALA A 103 -1.41 2.28 6.82
N ILE A 104 -0.37 1.68 7.41
CA ILE A 104 0.38 0.60 6.75
C ILE A 104 -0.46 -0.69 6.70
N GLY A 105 -1.23 -0.97 7.74
CA GLY A 105 -2.14 -2.10 7.76
C GLY A 105 -3.27 -1.97 6.72
N SER A 106 -3.83 -0.78 6.53
CA SER A 106 -4.82 -0.52 5.46
C SER A 106 -4.22 -0.73 4.08
N LEU A 107 -2.99 -0.27 3.84
CA LEU A 107 -2.28 -0.52 2.60
C LEU A 107 -2.12 -2.03 2.36
N ALA A 108 -1.61 -2.78 3.35
CA ALA A 108 -1.34 -4.20 3.21
C ALA A 108 -2.62 -5.03 3.03
N PHE A 109 -3.58 -4.89 3.94
CA PHE A 109 -4.77 -5.73 3.99
C PHE A 109 -5.92 -5.18 3.13
N GLY A 110 -6.10 -3.86 3.06
CA GLY A 110 -7.17 -3.22 2.28
C GLY A 110 -7.01 -3.44 0.78
N ASP A 111 -5.81 -3.16 0.24
CA ASP A 111 -5.50 -3.38 -1.16
C ASP A 111 -5.52 -4.89 -1.54
N ALA A 112 -5.07 -5.77 -0.64
CA ALA A 112 -5.17 -7.20 -0.87
C ALA A 112 -6.62 -7.69 -0.88
N ALA A 113 -7.44 -7.25 0.07
CA ALA A 113 -8.86 -7.58 0.15
C ALA A 113 -9.61 -7.10 -1.10
N ALA A 114 -9.37 -5.85 -1.55
CA ALA A 114 -9.95 -5.30 -2.77
C ALA A 114 -9.64 -6.17 -3.99
N ALA A 115 -8.36 -6.46 -4.22
CA ALA A 115 -7.91 -7.16 -5.40
C ALA A 115 -8.37 -8.64 -5.42
N LEU A 116 -8.23 -9.36 -4.31
CA LEU A 116 -8.59 -10.78 -4.24
C LEU A 116 -10.10 -10.97 -4.32
N THR A 117 -10.89 -10.18 -3.57
CA THR A 117 -12.35 -10.25 -3.61
C THR A 117 -12.87 -9.79 -4.96
N GLY A 118 -12.34 -8.69 -5.50
CA GLY A 118 -12.74 -8.17 -6.81
C GLY A 118 -12.48 -9.16 -7.96
N LYS A 119 -11.38 -9.94 -7.89
CA LYS A 119 -11.09 -11.00 -8.87
C LYS A 119 -11.90 -12.26 -8.65
N ALA A 120 -12.15 -12.67 -7.42
CA ALA A 120 -12.86 -13.91 -7.11
C ALA A 120 -14.39 -13.75 -7.25
N PHE A 121 -14.94 -12.62 -6.83
CA PHE A 121 -16.36 -12.41 -6.65
C PHE A 121 -16.92 -11.15 -7.33
N GLY A 122 -16.09 -10.34 -7.96
CA GLY A 122 -16.45 -9.02 -8.51
C GLY A 122 -17.40 -9.11 -9.72
N LYS A 123 -18.70 -9.11 -9.47
CA LYS A 123 -19.78 -9.12 -10.47
C LYS A 123 -20.18 -7.71 -10.89
N THR A 124 -20.28 -6.79 -9.92
CA THR A 124 -20.70 -5.40 -10.15
C THR A 124 -19.50 -4.54 -10.49
N LYS A 125 -19.28 -4.30 -11.78
CA LYS A 125 -18.13 -3.52 -12.25
C LYS A 125 -18.35 -2.02 -12.09
N LEU A 126 -17.30 -1.34 -11.65
CA LEU A 126 -17.24 0.12 -11.47
C LEU A 126 -16.28 0.74 -12.50
N PHE A 127 -16.50 1.99 -12.87
CA PHE A 127 -15.59 2.84 -13.66
C PHE A 127 -14.92 2.13 -14.86
N GLY A 128 -15.70 1.52 -15.74
CA GLY A 128 -15.17 0.88 -16.95
C GLY A 128 -14.63 -0.55 -16.77
N GLY A 129 -14.87 -1.19 -15.63
CA GLY A 129 -14.67 -2.63 -15.48
C GLY A 129 -13.39 -3.09 -14.77
N HIS A 130 -12.50 -2.17 -14.38
CA HIS A 130 -11.26 -2.53 -13.69
C HIS A 130 -11.42 -2.77 -12.17
N LYS A 131 -12.39 -2.13 -11.56
CA LYS A 131 -12.73 -2.24 -10.14
C LYS A 131 -14.13 -2.84 -9.97
N SER A 132 -14.44 -3.37 -8.80
CA SER A 132 -15.77 -3.92 -8.50
C SER A 132 -16.28 -3.46 -7.15
N LEU A 133 -17.61 -3.38 -7.02
CA LEU A 133 -18.26 -3.00 -5.77
C LEU A 133 -17.90 -3.97 -4.63
N GLU A 134 -17.86 -5.28 -4.92
CA GLU A 134 -17.50 -6.31 -3.95
C GLU A 134 -16.05 -6.15 -3.45
N GLY A 135 -15.12 -5.83 -4.35
CA GLY A 135 -13.74 -5.52 -3.99
C GLY A 135 -13.63 -4.27 -3.11
N SER A 136 -14.35 -3.21 -3.47
CA SER A 136 -14.36 -1.96 -2.68
C SER A 136 -14.97 -2.13 -1.30
N LEU A 137 -16.04 -2.93 -1.18
CA LEU A 137 -16.63 -3.26 0.12
C LEU A 137 -15.66 -4.09 0.98
N ALA A 138 -14.92 -5.02 0.37
CA ALA A 138 -13.89 -5.78 1.06
C ALA A 138 -12.73 -4.88 1.53
N CYS A 139 -12.31 -3.91 0.71
CA CYS A 139 -11.33 -2.89 1.08
C CYS A 139 -11.80 -2.08 2.30
N LEU A 140 -13.03 -1.56 2.23
CA LEU A 140 -13.64 -0.79 3.32
C LEU A 140 -13.65 -1.59 4.64
N ALA A 141 -14.13 -2.82 4.58
CA ALA A 141 -14.22 -3.70 5.74
C ALA A 141 -12.83 -4.01 6.33
N ALA A 142 -11.85 -4.35 5.47
CA ALA A 142 -10.49 -4.66 5.91
C ALA A 142 -9.79 -3.44 6.53
N CYS A 143 -9.86 -2.27 5.88
CA CYS A 143 -9.29 -1.03 6.40
C CYS A 143 -9.94 -0.60 7.73
N HIS A 144 -11.26 -0.75 7.86
CA HIS A 144 -11.97 -0.46 9.10
C HIS A 144 -11.54 -1.42 10.22
N ALA A 145 -11.55 -2.72 9.94
CA ALA A 145 -11.18 -3.75 10.91
C ALA A 145 -9.74 -3.57 11.42
N ILE A 146 -8.77 -3.34 10.53
CA ILE A 146 -7.38 -3.14 10.95
C ILE A 146 -7.21 -1.84 11.76
N SER A 147 -7.91 -0.76 11.39
CA SER A 147 -7.85 0.49 12.14
C SER A 147 -8.41 0.33 13.56
N ILE A 148 -9.51 -0.41 13.73
CA ILE A 148 -10.04 -0.77 15.06
C ILE A 148 -9.05 -1.66 15.81
N ALA A 149 -8.49 -2.68 15.16
CA ALA A 149 -7.57 -3.64 15.80
C ALA A 149 -6.32 -2.97 16.37
N VAL A 150 -5.84 -1.90 15.75
CA VAL A 150 -4.71 -1.10 16.27
C VAL A 150 -5.10 -0.03 17.29
N GLY A 151 -6.39 0.12 17.58
CA GLY A 151 -6.90 1.00 18.64
C GLY A 151 -7.46 2.35 18.17
N ALA A 152 -7.78 2.52 16.89
CA ALA A 152 -8.45 3.73 16.43
C ALA A 152 -9.93 3.77 16.86
N ARG A 153 -10.45 4.97 17.15
CA ARG A 153 -11.89 5.16 17.48
C ARG A 153 -12.75 4.74 16.28
N PRO A 154 -13.88 4.01 16.53
CA PRO A 154 -14.70 3.44 15.46
C PRO A 154 -15.14 4.44 14.39
N GLY A 155 -15.58 5.63 14.77
CA GLY A 155 -16.00 6.67 13.83
C GLY A 155 -14.85 7.18 12.96
N ALA A 156 -13.68 7.47 13.55
CA ALA A 156 -12.49 7.89 12.80
C ALA A 156 -11.98 6.77 11.90
N ALA A 157 -11.98 5.52 12.38
CA ALA A 157 -11.60 4.34 11.62
C ALA A 157 -12.51 4.15 10.38
N LEU A 158 -13.83 4.36 10.52
CA LEU A 158 -14.76 4.24 9.39
C LEU A 158 -14.49 5.30 8.32
N VAL A 159 -14.29 6.56 8.73
CA VAL A 159 -14.00 7.65 7.78
C VAL A 159 -12.65 7.41 7.09
N ALA A 160 -11.62 6.96 7.83
CA ALA A 160 -10.33 6.64 7.27
C ALA A 160 -10.41 5.46 6.28
N ALA A 161 -11.18 4.42 6.59
CA ALA A 161 -11.43 3.28 5.71
C ALA A 161 -12.19 3.69 4.43
N ALA A 162 -13.19 4.57 4.55
CA ALA A 162 -13.90 5.11 3.39
C ALA A 162 -12.97 5.93 2.49
N ALA A 163 -12.11 6.77 3.07
CA ALA A 163 -11.11 7.53 2.32
C ALA A 163 -10.06 6.62 1.65
N ALA A 164 -9.58 5.58 2.35
CA ALA A 164 -8.70 4.56 1.77
C ALA A 164 -9.33 3.87 0.57
N THR A 165 -10.60 3.48 0.69
CA THR A 165 -11.38 2.83 -0.38
C THR A 165 -11.57 3.77 -1.56
N ALA A 166 -11.81 5.06 -1.33
CA ALA A 166 -11.91 6.05 -2.39
C ALA A 166 -10.58 6.19 -3.16
N VAL A 167 -9.44 6.18 -2.46
CA VAL A 167 -8.10 6.17 -3.10
C VAL A 167 -7.88 4.89 -3.92
N GLU A 168 -8.28 3.73 -3.39
CA GLU A 168 -8.18 2.44 -4.09
C GLU A 168 -8.98 2.43 -5.39
N LEU A 169 -10.11 3.13 -5.45
CA LEU A 169 -10.96 3.26 -6.63
C LEU A 169 -10.35 4.12 -7.73
N LEU A 170 -9.41 5.00 -7.41
CA LEU A 170 -8.78 5.86 -8.42
C LEU A 170 -7.92 5.04 -9.40
N PRO A 171 -7.89 5.43 -10.68
CA PRO A 171 -7.03 4.77 -11.66
C PRO A 171 -5.56 5.00 -11.28
N THR A 172 -4.81 3.90 -11.25
CA THR A 172 -3.36 3.94 -11.00
C THR A 172 -2.65 4.54 -12.21
N THR A 173 -2.26 5.80 -12.10
CA THR A 173 -1.51 6.53 -13.13
C THR A 173 -0.30 7.17 -12.46
N GLY A 174 0.92 6.91 -12.93
CA GLY A 174 2.14 7.60 -12.48
C GLY A 174 2.13 8.11 -11.03
N PHE A 175 1.74 9.37 -10.84
CA PHE A 175 1.66 10.02 -9.53
C PHE A 175 0.48 9.50 -8.66
N PHE A 176 -0.65 9.16 -9.26
CA PHE A 176 -1.80 8.57 -8.53
C PHE A 176 -1.64 7.05 -8.42
N ASN A 177 -0.91 6.64 -7.40
CA ASN A 177 -0.66 5.24 -7.07
C ASN A 177 -1.25 4.93 -5.69
N ASP A 178 -2.10 3.90 -5.61
CA ASP A 178 -2.74 3.46 -4.38
C ASP A 178 -1.73 3.14 -3.27
N ASN A 179 -0.60 2.52 -3.63
CA ASN A 179 0.48 2.21 -2.68
C ASN A 179 1.11 3.45 -2.02
N LEU A 180 1.06 4.59 -2.71
CA LEU A 180 1.53 5.88 -2.18
C LEU A 180 0.44 6.56 -1.36
N TRP A 181 -0.73 6.73 -1.96
CA TRP A 181 -1.74 7.63 -1.41
C TRP A 181 -2.63 7.00 -0.34
N MET A 182 -2.88 5.69 -0.39
CA MET A 182 -3.71 5.04 0.61
C MET A 182 -3.17 5.21 2.04
N PRO A 183 -1.89 4.86 2.34
CA PRO A 183 -1.38 5.01 3.70
C PRO A 183 -1.29 6.47 4.14
N VAL A 184 -0.94 7.39 3.25
CA VAL A 184 -0.88 8.84 3.56
C VAL A 184 -2.27 9.38 3.88
N THR A 185 -3.29 8.99 3.11
CA THR A 185 -4.68 9.42 3.31
C THR A 185 -5.24 8.90 4.63
N VAL A 186 -5.03 7.61 4.94
CA VAL A 186 -5.45 7.03 6.23
C VAL A 186 -4.81 7.77 7.39
N ALA A 187 -3.49 8.01 7.31
CA ALA A 187 -2.77 8.74 8.34
C ALA A 187 -3.30 10.17 8.51
N ALA A 188 -3.54 10.88 7.41
CA ALA A 188 -4.06 12.25 7.44
C ALA A 188 -5.46 12.32 8.08
N VAL A 189 -6.38 11.43 7.66
CA VAL A 189 -7.75 11.39 8.21
C VAL A 189 -7.74 11.09 9.71
N LEU A 190 -6.99 10.08 10.14
CA LEU A 190 -6.90 9.72 11.56
C LEU A 190 -6.24 10.82 12.39
N ARG A 191 -5.25 11.51 11.82
CA ARG A 191 -4.61 12.66 12.48
C ARG A 191 -5.58 13.83 12.69
N LEU A 192 -6.38 14.14 11.67
CA LEU A 192 -7.35 15.24 11.70
C LEU A 192 -8.54 14.97 12.65
N LEU A 193 -9.02 13.72 12.66
CA LEU A 193 -10.17 13.35 13.48
C LEU A 193 -9.80 12.95 14.93
N GLY A 194 -8.51 12.85 15.24
CA GLY A 194 -8.02 12.27 16.47
C GLY A 194 -8.20 10.74 16.48
N ALA A 195 -7.10 10.01 16.36
CA ALA A 195 -7.13 8.54 16.25
C ALA A 195 -7.66 7.84 17.50
N ARG A 196 -7.48 8.46 18.69
CA ARG A 196 -7.85 7.92 20.01
C ARG A 196 -8.99 8.70 20.65
#